data_595299b2c901955cddd270fa01051c01
#
_entry.id   595299b2c901955cddd270fa01051c01
#
_cell.length_a   1.000
_cell.length_b   1.000
_cell.length_c   1.000
_cell.angle_alpha   90.00
_cell.angle_beta   90.00
_cell.angle_gamma   90.00
#
_symmetry.space_group_name_H-M   'P 1'
#
loop_
_entity.id
_entity.type
_entity.pdbx_description
1 polymer ?
#
loop_
_entity_poly.entity_id
_entity_poly.type
_entity_poly.pdbx_seq_one_letter_code
_entity_poly.pdbx_strand_id
1 'polypeptide(L)'
;MMAINETLGLGNSEAANTAEAGRHGGWLATAISAVALCFSCISFYMSALQSPELEVFVPPTIHYGRDGVGDTELFAIPVTITNNGARTGAVLSMELEVQNLKTGTSKRYYSAFLGEHPREPAGPNRQFAPLSIPGRTVFSETVRFYPVGEALPKLVDAQGEYAFRLQLNTATPLEPSVIDRLQGRTQPGPLAFQVTLPWMSEQHLNFRRGTITMHAKDWKPLASAAR
;
A
#
# COMPACT_ATOMS: atom_id res chain seq x y z
N MET A 1 34.66 95.18 4.17
CA MET A 1 33.23 95.14 4.38
C MET A 1 32.80 93.70 4.47
N MET A 2 32.31 93.25 5.60
CA MET A 2 32.09 91.88 6.07
C MET A 2 30.88 91.25 5.40
N ALA A 3 30.96 90.01 5.02
CA ALA A 3 29.85 89.08 4.93
C ALA A 3 30.26 87.76 5.56
N ILE A 4 29.53 87.40 6.64
CA ILE A 4 29.73 86.24 7.48
C ILE A 4 29.01 85.08 6.87
N ASN A 5 29.71 83.95 6.81
CA ASN A 5 29.23 82.65 6.44
C ASN A 5 28.61 81.97 7.66
N GLU A 6 27.34 81.64 7.62
CA GLU A 6 26.70 80.65 8.49
C GLU A 6 26.00 79.59 7.62
N THR A 7 26.67 78.52 7.42
CA THR A 7 26.05 77.28 7.02
C THR A 7 26.90 76.15 7.57
N LEU A 8 26.39 75.44 8.58
CA LEU A 8 26.80 74.04 8.82
C LEU A 8 26.09 73.53 10.09
N GLY A 9 25.13 72.64 9.96
CA GLY A 9 24.61 71.96 11.11
C GLY A 9 23.35 71.11 10.94
N LEU A 10 23.06 70.59 9.74
CA LEU A 10 21.87 69.75 9.57
C LEU A 10 22.11 68.53 8.63
N GLY A 11 23.20 67.81 8.84
CA GLY A 11 23.50 66.68 7.92
C GLY A 11 23.75 65.31 8.57
N ASN A 12 23.87 65.22 9.90
CA ASN A 12 24.35 63.96 10.50
C ASN A 12 23.32 63.11 11.23
N SER A 13 22.08 63.55 11.41
CA SER A 13 21.07 62.79 12.16
C SER A 13 20.21 61.84 11.28
N GLU A 14 20.06 62.15 10.00
CA GLU A 14 19.27 61.30 9.09
C GLU A 14 20.02 60.05 8.62
N ALA A 15 21.34 60.13 8.48
CA ALA A 15 22.14 58.98 8.04
C ALA A 15 22.26 57.86 9.10
N ALA A 16 22.16 58.20 10.37
CA ALA A 16 22.22 57.22 11.46
C ALA A 16 20.92 56.43 11.59
N ASN A 17 19.77 57.06 11.39
CA ASN A 17 18.44 56.41 11.51
C ASN A 17 18.13 55.48 10.31
N THR A 18 18.65 55.75 9.13
CA THR A 18 18.51 54.87 7.96
C THR A 18 19.37 53.61 8.07
N ALA A 19 20.51 53.67 8.74
CA ALA A 19 21.39 52.50 8.94
C ALA A 19 20.84 51.48 9.99
N GLU A 20 20.14 51.95 11.03
CA GLU A 20 19.47 51.08 11.97
C GLU A 20 18.20 50.40 11.43
N ALA A 21 17.38 51.12 10.70
CA ALA A 21 16.19 50.57 10.04
C ALA A 21 16.54 49.46 9.01
N GLY A 22 17.68 49.62 8.28
CA GLY A 22 18.19 48.60 7.36
C GLY A 22 18.62 47.30 8.01
N ARG A 23 19.10 47.37 9.25
CA ARG A 23 19.63 46.22 10.02
C ARG A 23 18.53 45.32 10.55
N HIS A 24 17.38 45.85 10.95
CA HIS A 24 16.22 45.12 11.44
C HIS A 24 15.42 44.52 10.27
N GLY A 25 15.32 45.24 9.13
CA GLY A 25 14.67 44.72 7.92
C GLY A 25 15.40 43.54 7.30
N GLY A 26 16.75 43.54 7.33
CA GLY A 26 17.56 42.44 6.82
C GLY A 26 17.37 41.13 7.59
N TRP A 27 17.27 41.19 8.94
CA TRP A 27 17.07 39.98 9.75
C TRP A 27 15.71 39.35 9.55
N LEU A 28 14.64 40.15 9.46
CA LEU A 28 13.28 39.68 9.19
C LEU A 28 13.19 39.04 7.78
N ALA A 29 13.79 39.64 6.77
CA ALA A 29 13.84 39.08 5.43
C ALA A 29 14.58 37.71 5.40
N THR A 30 15.69 37.60 6.12
CA THR A 30 16.46 36.37 6.25
C THR A 30 15.63 35.29 6.98
N ALA A 31 14.94 35.64 8.06
CA ALA A 31 14.09 34.71 8.80
C ALA A 31 12.94 34.18 7.93
N ILE A 32 12.25 35.06 7.20
CA ILE A 32 11.18 34.67 6.27
C ILE A 32 11.71 33.77 5.17
N SER A 33 12.88 34.07 4.60
CA SER A 33 13.52 33.26 3.55
C SER A 33 13.91 31.87 4.08
N ALA A 34 14.42 31.78 5.32
CA ALA A 34 14.76 30.52 5.94
C ALA A 34 13.50 29.63 6.17
N VAL A 35 12.42 30.24 6.65
CA VAL A 35 11.13 29.56 6.81
C VAL A 35 10.59 29.06 5.47
N ALA A 36 10.60 29.91 4.44
CA ALA A 36 10.17 29.54 3.09
C ALA A 36 11.01 28.37 2.52
N LEU A 37 12.34 28.38 2.75
CA LEU A 37 13.23 27.31 2.34
C LEU A 37 12.88 26.00 3.06
N CYS A 38 12.63 26.04 4.37
CA CYS A 38 12.21 24.86 5.15
C CYS A 38 10.91 24.25 4.60
N PHE A 39 9.90 25.08 4.34
CA PHE A 39 8.64 24.62 3.74
C PHE A 39 8.86 24.02 2.35
N SER A 40 9.70 24.64 1.53
CA SER A 40 10.05 24.10 0.21
C SER A 40 10.74 22.75 0.28
N CYS A 41 11.67 22.58 1.19
CA CYS A 41 12.36 21.30 1.43
C CYS A 41 11.39 20.20 1.91
N ILE A 42 10.50 20.53 2.84
CA ILE A 42 9.48 19.59 3.34
C ILE A 42 8.53 19.20 2.19
N SER A 43 8.04 20.18 1.45
CA SER A 43 7.14 19.94 0.30
C SER A 43 7.80 19.08 -0.76
N PHE A 44 9.07 19.34 -1.07
CA PHE A 44 9.83 18.55 -2.03
C PHE A 44 10.01 17.11 -1.53
N TYR A 45 10.36 16.93 -0.26
CA TYR A 45 10.48 15.59 0.33
C TYR A 45 9.16 14.83 0.20
N MET A 46 8.05 15.42 0.62
CA MET A 46 6.74 14.78 0.60
C MET A 46 6.22 14.51 -0.82
N SER A 47 6.62 15.32 -1.80
CA SER A 47 6.15 15.17 -3.18
C SER A 47 6.98 14.20 -4.01
N ALA A 48 8.28 14.07 -3.75
CA ALA A 48 9.21 13.37 -4.63
C ALA A 48 10.03 12.26 -3.94
N LEU A 49 10.33 12.40 -2.65
CA LEU A 49 11.30 11.53 -1.97
C LEU A 49 10.66 10.56 -0.98
N GLN A 50 9.39 10.78 -0.61
CA GLN A 50 8.68 9.92 0.33
C GLN A 50 8.69 8.47 -0.14
N SER A 51 9.20 7.57 0.69
CA SER A 51 9.27 6.13 0.40
C SER A 51 7.90 5.54 0.10
N PRO A 52 7.81 4.45 -0.69
CA PRO A 52 6.57 3.77 -0.95
C PRO A 52 5.91 3.32 0.35
N GLU A 53 4.63 3.56 0.46
CA GLU A 53 3.80 3.11 1.59
C GLU A 53 2.64 2.32 1.01
N LEU A 54 2.82 1.00 0.98
CA LEU A 54 1.85 0.10 0.36
C LEU A 54 0.85 -0.37 1.41
N GLU A 55 -0.42 -0.22 1.08
CA GLU A 55 -1.55 -0.68 1.87
C GLU A 55 -2.40 -1.61 1.03
N VAL A 56 -2.81 -2.75 1.60
CA VAL A 56 -3.59 -3.75 0.90
C VAL A 56 -5.00 -3.84 1.45
N PHE A 57 -5.95 -3.92 0.55
CA PHE A 57 -7.37 -4.10 0.84
C PHE A 57 -7.91 -5.28 0.04
N VAL A 58 -8.74 -6.10 0.69
CA VAL A 58 -9.49 -7.20 0.07
C VAL A 58 -10.97 -6.99 0.39
N PRO A 59 -11.88 -7.02 -0.59
CA PRO A 59 -13.31 -6.88 -0.34
C PRO A 59 -13.86 -8.11 0.40
N PRO A 60 -15.04 -7.99 1.01
CA PRO A 60 -15.66 -9.07 1.79
C PRO A 60 -16.06 -10.29 0.96
N THR A 61 -16.03 -10.18 -0.34
CA THR A 61 -16.42 -11.24 -1.27
C THR A 61 -15.21 -11.75 -2.02
N ILE A 62 -14.92 -13.04 -1.88
CA ILE A 62 -13.88 -13.76 -2.62
C ILE A 62 -14.49 -14.97 -3.33
N HIS A 63 -13.78 -15.50 -4.31
CA HIS A 63 -14.25 -16.65 -5.07
C HIS A 63 -13.33 -17.83 -4.86
N TYR A 64 -13.91 -18.97 -4.49
CA TYR A 64 -13.27 -20.27 -4.50
C TYR A 64 -13.63 -20.98 -5.79
N GLY A 65 -12.66 -21.57 -6.44
CA GLY A 65 -12.86 -22.28 -7.71
C GLY A 65 -12.04 -23.54 -7.81
N ARG A 66 -12.30 -24.29 -8.87
CA ARG A 66 -11.47 -25.44 -9.29
C ARG A 66 -11.10 -25.29 -10.73
N ASP A 67 -9.83 -25.55 -11.02
CA ASP A 67 -9.33 -25.63 -12.36
C ASP A 67 -9.83 -26.93 -13.00
N GLY A 68 -10.38 -26.84 -14.23
CA GLY A 68 -10.88 -28.00 -14.94
C GLY A 68 -9.79 -28.98 -15.40
N VAL A 69 -8.53 -28.58 -15.33
CA VAL A 69 -7.37 -29.40 -15.62
C VAL A 69 -6.72 -29.80 -14.28
N GLY A 70 -6.91 -31.04 -13.86
CA GLY A 70 -6.28 -31.57 -12.63
C GLY A 70 -7.04 -31.36 -11.34
N ASP A 71 -8.28 -30.84 -11.36
CA ASP A 71 -9.12 -30.64 -10.16
C ASP A 71 -8.42 -29.83 -9.06
N THR A 72 -7.53 -28.92 -9.45
CA THR A 72 -6.76 -28.09 -8.55
C THR A 72 -7.63 -26.97 -7.98
N GLU A 73 -7.64 -26.85 -6.65
CA GLU A 73 -8.35 -25.73 -6.00
C GLU A 73 -7.62 -24.40 -6.20
N LEU A 74 -8.38 -23.33 -6.35
CA LEU A 74 -7.86 -21.98 -6.47
C LEU A 74 -8.74 -20.97 -5.72
N PHE A 75 -8.12 -19.87 -5.31
CA PHE A 75 -8.84 -18.71 -4.79
C PHE A 75 -8.65 -17.53 -5.76
N ALA A 76 -9.75 -16.92 -6.15
CA ALA A 76 -9.73 -15.67 -6.92
C ALA A 76 -10.17 -14.53 -5.99
N ILE A 77 -9.22 -13.68 -5.65
CA ILE A 77 -9.38 -12.62 -4.64
C ILE A 77 -9.18 -11.28 -5.33
N PRO A 78 -10.20 -10.40 -5.34
CA PRO A 78 -9.99 -9.01 -5.72
C PRO A 78 -9.06 -8.34 -4.72
N VAL A 79 -7.92 -7.83 -5.19
CA VAL A 79 -6.92 -7.18 -4.35
C VAL A 79 -6.76 -5.74 -4.80
N THR A 80 -6.89 -4.82 -3.87
CA THR A 80 -6.59 -3.41 -4.09
C THR A 80 -5.34 -3.04 -3.29
N ILE A 81 -4.36 -2.47 -3.95
CA ILE A 81 -3.11 -2.01 -3.32
C ILE A 81 -2.98 -0.52 -3.57
N THR A 82 -2.91 0.25 -2.51
CA THR A 82 -2.71 1.69 -2.56
C THR A 82 -1.26 2.01 -2.21
N ASN A 83 -0.63 2.87 -2.97
CA ASN A 83 0.67 3.44 -2.62
C ASN A 83 0.49 4.88 -2.15
N ASN A 84 0.54 5.10 -0.84
CA ASN A 84 0.40 6.43 -0.22
C ASN A 84 1.72 7.23 -0.24
N GLY A 85 2.85 6.59 -0.58
CA GLY A 85 4.13 7.24 -0.77
C GLY A 85 4.24 8.01 -2.09
N ALA A 86 5.33 8.76 -2.27
CA ALA A 86 5.61 9.49 -3.50
C ALA A 86 6.40 8.65 -4.52
N ARG A 87 7.24 7.75 -4.04
CA ARG A 87 8.07 6.88 -4.89
C ARG A 87 7.30 5.62 -5.29
N THR A 88 7.69 5.05 -6.42
CA THR A 88 7.15 3.77 -6.89
C THR A 88 7.48 2.65 -5.92
N GLY A 89 6.48 1.88 -5.54
CA GLY A 89 6.61 0.62 -4.81
C GLY A 89 6.55 -0.57 -5.76
N ALA A 90 7.21 -1.67 -5.41
CA ALA A 90 7.15 -2.91 -6.18
C ALA A 90 6.69 -4.07 -5.30
N VAL A 91 5.70 -4.82 -5.79
CA VAL A 91 5.23 -6.07 -5.21
C VAL A 91 5.77 -7.21 -6.06
N LEU A 92 6.65 -8.02 -5.50
CA LEU A 92 7.34 -9.11 -6.20
C LEU A 92 6.47 -10.37 -6.30
N SER A 93 5.75 -10.69 -5.23
CA SER A 93 4.81 -11.81 -5.17
C SER A 93 3.76 -11.58 -4.08
N MET A 94 2.69 -12.35 -4.13
CA MET A 94 1.70 -12.42 -3.06
C MET A 94 1.56 -13.87 -2.63
N GLU A 95 1.56 -14.10 -1.33
CA GLU A 95 1.34 -15.41 -0.73
C GLU A 95 0.06 -15.38 0.08
N LEU A 96 -0.74 -16.42 -0.07
CA LEU A 96 -1.99 -16.59 0.64
C LEU A 96 -1.90 -17.88 1.48
N GLU A 97 -2.06 -17.74 2.78
CA GLU A 97 -2.25 -18.87 3.68
C GLU A 97 -3.73 -18.96 4.04
N VAL A 98 -4.30 -20.16 3.89
CA VAL A 98 -5.71 -20.41 4.22
C VAL A 98 -5.74 -21.54 5.23
N GLN A 99 -6.50 -21.33 6.32
CA GLN A 99 -6.67 -22.31 7.39
C GLN A 99 -8.14 -22.63 7.57
N ASN A 100 -8.48 -23.91 7.58
CA ASN A 100 -9.80 -24.39 7.99
C ASN A 100 -9.87 -24.34 9.54
N LEU A 101 -10.73 -23.48 10.08
CA LEU A 101 -10.82 -23.25 11.53
C LEU A 101 -11.40 -24.44 12.29
N LYS A 102 -12.12 -25.34 11.62
CA LYS A 102 -12.69 -26.54 12.24
C LYS A 102 -11.65 -27.66 12.41
N THR A 103 -10.81 -27.87 11.39
CA THR A 103 -9.81 -28.97 11.40
C THR A 103 -8.44 -28.49 11.83
N GLY A 104 -8.17 -27.18 11.80
CA GLY A 104 -6.86 -26.60 12.02
C GLY A 104 -5.88 -26.78 10.85
N THR A 105 -6.29 -27.46 9.78
CA THR A 105 -5.45 -27.69 8.61
C THR A 105 -5.22 -26.38 7.86
N SER A 106 -3.97 -26.11 7.47
CA SER A 106 -3.61 -24.95 6.67
C SER A 106 -2.92 -25.36 5.36
N LYS A 107 -3.06 -24.50 4.33
CA LYS A 107 -2.41 -24.65 3.03
C LYS A 107 -1.97 -23.31 2.50
N ARG A 108 -0.84 -23.29 1.81
CA ARG A 108 -0.30 -22.08 1.20
C ARG A 108 -0.55 -22.05 -0.30
N TYR A 109 -0.77 -20.85 -0.82
CA TYR A 109 -1.05 -20.57 -2.22
C TYR A 109 -0.18 -19.41 -2.68
N TYR A 110 0.21 -19.44 -3.94
CA TYR A 110 0.99 -18.38 -4.57
C TYR A 110 0.15 -17.64 -5.63
N SER A 111 0.43 -16.38 -5.87
CA SER A 111 -0.18 -15.59 -6.94
C SER A 111 0.31 -16.10 -8.30
N ALA A 112 -0.57 -16.68 -9.10
CA ALA A 112 -0.23 -17.26 -10.40
C ALA A 112 -0.69 -16.41 -11.58
N PHE A 113 -1.91 -15.87 -11.51
CA PHE A 113 -2.52 -15.12 -12.60
C PHE A 113 -3.26 -13.89 -12.11
N LEU A 114 -3.38 -12.91 -13.00
CA LEU A 114 -4.20 -11.71 -12.85
C LEU A 114 -5.42 -11.76 -13.76
N GLY A 115 -6.50 -11.15 -13.32
CA GLY A 115 -7.76 -11.04 -14.06
C GLY A 115 -8.87 -11.94 -13.51
N GLU A 116 -10.09 -11.65 -13.93
CA GLU A 116 -11.27 -12.40 -13.49
C GLU A 116 -11.19 -13.86 -13.91
N HIS A 117 -11.90 -14.72 -13.17
CA HIS A 117 -12.04 -16.11 -13.58
C HIS A 117 -12.77 -16.17 -14.91
N PRO A 118 -12.28 -16.93 -15.91
CA PRO A 118 -12.90 -17.00 -17.21
C PRO A 118 -14.33 -17.55 -17.10
N ARG A 119 -15.33 -16.69 -17.28
CA ARG A 119 -16.59 -17.11 -17.92
C ARG A 119 -16.25 -17.21 -19.40
N GLU A 120 -16.31 -18.41 -19.96
CA GLU A 120 -16.00 -18.64 -21.37
C GLU A 120 -16.75 -17.65 -22.31
N PRO A 121 -16.08 -17.11 -23.36
CA PRO A 121 -14.69 -17.29 -23.74
C PRO A 121 -13.79 -16.26 -23.09
N ALA A 122 -12.93 -16.71 -22.21
CA ALA A 122 -11.97 -15.82 -21.57
C ALA A 122 -10.81 -15.50 -22.50
N GLY A 123 -10.40 -14.26 -22.49
CA GLY A 123 -9.11 -13.85 -23.01
C GLY A 123 -7.95 -14.59 -22.32
N PRO A 124 -6.74 -14.54 -22.86
CA PRO A 124 -5.60 -15.23 -22.29
C PRO A 124 -5.37 -14.78 -20.85
N ASN A 125 -5.20 -15.75 -19.94
CA ASN A 125 -4.84 -15.47 -18.57
C ASN A 125 -3.51 -14.72 -18.53
N ARG A 126 -3.49 -13.55 -17.89
CA ARG A 126 -2.25 -12.81 -17.67
C ARG A 126 -1.54 -13.44 -16.47
N GLN A 127 -0.34 -13.99 -16.69
CA GLN A 127 0.49 -14.48 -15.59
C GLN A 127 0.80 -13.35 -14.62
N PHE A 128 0.87 -13.69 -13.33
CA PHE A 128 1.34 -12.75 -12.34
C PHE A 128 2.83 -12.42 -12.60
N ALA A 129 3.12 -11.16 -12.72
CA ALA A 129 4.47 -10.64 -12.81
C ALA A 129 4.66 -9.58 -11.71
N PRO A 130 5.89 -9.26 -11.30
CA PRO A 130 6.12 -8.19 -10.36
C PRO A 130 5.38 -6.90 -10.73
N LEU A 131 4.63 -6.36 -9.78
CA LEU A 131 3.80 -5.18 -9.99
C LEU A 131 4.59 -3.93 -9.59
N SER A 132 4.62 -2.95 -10.48
CA SER A 132 5.13 -1.61 -10.20
C SER A 132 3.95 -0.69 -9.91
N ILE A 133 3.88 -0.15 -8.69
CA ILE A 133 2.79 0.72 -8.25
C ILE A 133 3.36 2.12 -8.06
N PRO A 134 3.09 3.06 -8.99
CA PRO A 134 3.57 4.42 -8.88
C PRO A 134 3.12 5.09 -7.58
N GLY A 135 3.85 6.11 -7.15
CA GLY A 135 3.45 6.87 -5.97
C GLY A 135 2.07 7.49 -6.13
N ARG A 136 1.29 7.49 -5.06
CA ARG A 136 -0.07 8.07 -4.97
C ARG A 136 -1.05 7.49 -5.98
N THR A 137 -0.88 6.22 -6.32
CA THR A 137 -1.80 5.50 -7.20
C THR A 137 -2.35 4.25 -6.53
N VAL A 138 -3.38 3.71 -7.16
CA VAL A 138 -4.08 2.50 -6.73
C VAL A 138 -3.99 1.46 -7.83
N PHE A 139 -3.65 0.25 -7.46
CA PHE A 139 -3.77 -0.94 -8.28
C PHE A 139 -4.97 -1.76 -7.78
N SER A 140 -5.85 -2.21 -8.68
CA SER A 140 -7.01 -3.04 -8.31
C SER A 140 -7.26 -4.07 -9.39
N GLU A 141 -7.04 -5.35 -9.07
CA GLU A 141 -7.32 -6.48 -9.94
C GLU A 141 -7.65 -7.75 -9.14
N THR A 142 -8.29 -8.70 -9.77
CA THR A 142 -8.48 -10.05 -9.19
C THR A 142 -7.19 -10.86 -9.38
N VAL A 143 -6.66 -11.36 -8.27
CA VAL A 143 -5.49 -12.24 -8.23
C VAL A 143 -5.95 -13.66 -8.03
N ARG A 144 -5.43 -14.59 -8.84
CA ARG A 144 -5.68 -16.03 -8.69
C ARG A 144 -4.52 -16.70 -8.00
N PHE A 145 -4.86 -17.38 -6.90
CA PHE A 145 -3.92 -18.09 -6.06
C PHE A 145 -4.07 -19.59 -6.26
N TYR A 146 -2.95 -20.24 -6.54
CA TYR A 146 -2.85 -21.69 -6.71
C TYR A 146 -2.03 -22.31 -5.58
N PRO A 147 -2.29 -23.57 -5.20
CA PRO A 147 -1.60 -24.20 -4.09
C PRO A 147 -0.09 -24.35 -4.35
N VAL A 148 0.69 -24.20 -3.30
CA VAL A 148 2.13 -24.51 -3.32
C VAL A 148 2.30 -25.99 -3.05
N GLY A 149 2.92 -26.72 -3.99
CA GLY A 149 3.14 -28.16 -3.87
C GLY A 149 1.98 -28.99 -4.40
N GLU A 150 1.59 -30.02 -3.68
CA GLU A 150 0.56 -30.97 -4.13
C GLU A 150 -0.84 -30.34 -4.14
N ALA A 151 -1.60 -30.64 -5.20
CA ALA A 151 -2.99 -30.19 -5.31
C ALA A 151 -3.91 -30.83 -4.29
N LEU A 152 -3.62 -32.07 -3.91
CA LEU A 152 -4.39 -32.86 -2.94
C LEU A 152 -3.63 -33.01 -1.59
N PRO A 153 -4.32 -33.19 -0.45
CA PRO A 153 -5.78 -33.11 -0.30
C PRO A 153 -6.29 -31.66 -0.46
N LYS A 154 -7.57 -31.54 -0.81
CA LYS A 154 -8.23 -30.23 -0.88
C LYS A 154 -8.40 -29.65 0.51
N LEU A 155 -8.25 -28.34 0.64
CA LEU A 155 -8.47 -27.65 1.90
C LEU A 155 -9.96 -27.36 2.13
N VAL A 156 -10.67 -26.98 1.05
CA VAL A 156 -12.11 -26.67 1.11
C VAL A 156 -12.90 -27.94 0.77
N ASP A 157 -13.19 -28.70 1.79
CA ASP A 157 -13.91 -29.98 1.73
C ASP A 157 -15.32 -29.92 2.34
N ALA A 158 -15.61 -28.92 3.17
CA ALA A 158 -16.87 -28.75 3.87
C ALA A 158 -17.23 -27.28 4.07
N GLN A 159 -18.50 -27.07 4.42
CA GLN A 159 -18.96 -25.77 4.92
C GLN A 159 -18.21 -25.44 6.24
N GLY A 160 -17.97 -24.16 6.46
CA GLY A 160 -17.30 -23.73 7.69
C GLY A 160 -16.66 -22.36 7.57
N GLU A 161 -15.88 -22.07 8.58
CA GLU A 161 -15.13 -20.83 8.69
C GLU A 161 -13.67 -21.08 8.32
N TYR A 162 -13.13 -20.22 7.48
CA TYR A 162 -11.77 -20.27 6.99
C TYR A 162 -11.08 -18.96 7.31
N ALA A 163 -9.89 -19.02 7.88
CA ALA A 163 -9.03 -17.88 8.10
C ALA A 163 -8.07 -17.73 6.92
N PHE A 164 -7.95 -16.51 6.43
CA PHE A 164 -7.10 -16.12 5.33
C PHE A 164 -6.02 -15.16 5.82
N ARG A 165 -4.81 -15.36 5.37
CA ARG A 165 -3.68 -14.48 5.63
C ARG A 165 -2.99 -14.17 4.31
N LEU A 166 -3.16 -12.96 3.83
CA LEU A 166 -2.53 -12.47 2.61
C LEU A 166 -1.26 -11.69 2.97
N GLN A 167 -0.13 -12.11 2.44
CA GLN A 167 1.16 -11.46 2.60
C GLN A 167 1.67 -10.96 1.26
N LEU A 168 2.13 -9.70 1.23
CA LEU A 168 2.79 -9.12 0.08
C LEU A 168 4.30 -9.17 0.29
N ASN A 169 5.01 -9.74 -0.68
CA ASN A 169 6.46 -9.69 -0.74
C ASN A 169 6.84 -8.47 -1.58
N THR A 170 7.38 -7.45 -0.95
CA THR A 170 7.75 -6.19 -1.60
C THR A 170 9.24 -6.09 -1.82
N ALA A 171 9.66 -5.38 -2.87
CA ALA A 171 11.06 -5.03 -3.01
C ALA A 171 11.44 -4.07 -1.87
N THR A 172 12.32 -4.52 -0.99
CA THR A 172 12.85 -3.68 0.10
C THR A 172 13.86 -2.71 -0.50
N PRO A 173 13.76 -1.38 -0.24
CA PRO A 173 14.85 -0.47 -0.54
C PRO A 173 16.13 -0.95 0.14
N LEU A 174 17.27 -0.92 -0.56
CA LEU A 174 18.54 -1.39 -0.04
C LEU A 174 18.96 -0.71 1.28
N GLU A 175 18.53 0.53 1.48
CA GLU A 175 18.69 1.24 2.74
C GLU A 175 17.46 2.11 3.00
N PRO A 176 16.75 1.90 4.13
CA PRO A 176 15.71 2.84 4.54
C PRO A 176 16.36 4.19 4.86
N SER A 177 15.81 5.28 4.33
CA SER A 177 16.30 6.61 4.63
C SER A 177 16.23 6.86 6.14
N VAL A 178 17.08 7.76 6.66
CA VAL A 178 17.06 8.14 8.08
C VAL A 178 15.67 8.63 8.48
N ILE A 179 14.97 9.29 7.57
CA ILE A 179 13.62 9.80 7.77
C ILE A 179 12.59 8.67 7.85
N ASP A 180 12.72 7.62 7.04
CA ASP A 180 11.83 6.45 7.11
C ASP A 180 11.98 5.71 8.44
N ARG A 181 13.21 5.63 8.97
CA ARG A 181 13.47 5.09 10.32
C ARG A 181 12.83 5.93 11.43
N LEU A 182 12.90 7.25 11.32
CA LEU A 182 12.29 8.17 12.28
C LEU A 182 10.75 8.12 12.23
N GLN A 183 10.17 7.86 11.07
CA GLN A 183 8.72 7.74 10.88
C GLN A 183 8.17 6.35 11.20
N GLY A 184 9.04 5.39 11.58
CA GLY A 184 8.61 4.02 11.94
C GLY A 184 7.95 3.27 10.80
N ARG A 185 8.27 3.63 9.54
CA ARG A 185 7.68 2.98 8.37
C ARG A 185 8.20 1.57 8.23
N THR A 186 7.29 0.63 8.30
CA THR A 186 7.54 -0.80 8.13
C THR A 186 6.90 -1.28 6.82
N GLN A 187 7.37 -2.43 6.34
CA GLN A 187 6.68 -3.13 5.26
C GLN A 187 5.22 -3.40 5.64
N PRO A 188 4.29 -3.45 4.66
CA PRO A 188 2.91 -3.79 4.93
C PRO A 188 2.85 -5.15 5.63
N GLY A 189 2.23 -5.16 6.80
CA GLY A 189 1.99 -6.40 7.53
C GLY A 189 1.05 -7.32 6.77
N PRO A 190 1.01 -8.62 7.14
CA PRO A 190 0.06 -9.54 6.54
C PRO A 190 -1.37 -9.09 6.84
N LEU A 191 -2.22 -9.06 5.81
CA LEU A 191 -3.66 -8.85 5.97
C LEU A 191 -4.32 -10.17 6.37
N ALA A 192 -4.94 -10.22 7.54
CA ALA A 192 -5.68 -11.38 8.00
C ALA A 192 -7.18 -11.09 8.01
N PHE A 193 -7.99 -12.02 7.51
CA PHE A 193 -9.44 -11.93 7.50
C PHE A 193 -10.07 -13.32 7.56
N GLN A 194 -11.34 -13.40 7.96
CA GLN A 194 -12.08 -14.66 8.04
C GLN A 194 -13.25 -14.64 7.05
N VAL A 195 -13.49 -15.79 6.44
CA VAL A 195 -14.54 -15.96 5.45
C VAL A 195 -15.33 -17.20 5.79
N THR A 196 -16.65 -17.11 5.65
CA THR A 196 -17.54 -18.24 5.85
C THR A 196 -17.92 -18.83 4.49
N LEU A 197 -17.72 -20.12 4.34
CA LEU A 197 -18.32 -20.88 3.27
C LEU A 197 -19.73 -21.28 3.71
N PRO A 198 -20.78 -20.79 3.01
CA PRO A 198 -22.15 -21.10 3.37
C PRO A 198 -22.41 -22.60 3.20
N TRP A 199 -23.52 -23.07 3.78
CA TRP A 199 -23.95 -24.46 3.58
C TRP A 199 -24.12 -24.76 2.09
N MET A 200 -23.48 -25.83 1.65
CA MET A 200 -23.56 -26.33 0.28
C MET A 200 -23.78 -27.84 0.33
N SER A 201 -24.55 -28.36 -0.61
CA SER A 201 -24.65 -29.80 -0.75
C SER A 201 -23.30 -30.41 -1.18
N GLU A 202 -23.06 -31.66 -0.86
CA GLU A 202 -21.84 -32.36 -1.30
C GLU A 202 -21.68 -32.33 -2.84
N GLN A 203 -22.79 -32.35 -3.57
CA GLN A 203 -22.78 -32.21 -5.02
C GLN A 203 -22.23 -30.86 -5.49
N HIS A 204 -22.50 -29.77 -4.76
CA HIS A 204 -21.96 -28.45 -5.04
C HIS A 204 -20.48 -28.33 -4.61
N LEU A 205 -20.07 -29.00 -3.56
CA LEU A 205 -18.65 -29.06 -3.16
C LEU A 205 -17.80 -29.93 -4.09
N ASN A 206 -18.43 -30.93 -4.74
CA ASN A 206 -17.77 -31.85 -5.69
C ASN A 206 -17.83 -31.39 -7.15
N PHE A 207 -18.10 -30.09 -7.40
CA PHE A 207 -18.09 -29.59 -8.77
C PHE A 207 -16.69 -29.69 -9.39
N ARG A 208 -16.64 -30.05 -10.66
CA ARG A 208 -15.37 -30.18 -11.41
C ARG A 208 -14.90 -28.84 -12.00
N ARG A 209 -15.83 -27.93 -12.28
CA ARG A 209 -15.56 -26.61 -12.86
C ARG A 209 -16.53 -25.57 -12.28
N GLY A 210 -16.05 -24.36 -12.06
CA GLY A 210 -16.86 -23.25 -11.62
C GLY A 210 -16.27 -22.51 -10.42
N THR A 211 -17.02 -21.55 -9.94
CA THR A 211 -16.64 -20.76 -8.76
C THR A 211 -17.76 -20.72 -7.75
N ILE A 212 -17.38 -20.75 -6.50
CA ILE A 212 -18.26 -20.53 -5.36
C ILE A 212 -17.89 -19.19 -4.75
N THR A 213 -18.88 -18.35 -4.52
CA THR A 213 -18.66 -17.07 -3.83
C THR A 213 -18.64 -17.31 -2.33
N MET A 214 -17.60 -16.84 -1.68
CA MET A 214 -17.45 -16.85 -0.22
C MET A 214 -17.65 -15.43 0.30
N HIS A 215 -18.37 -15.29 1.41
CA HIS A 215 -18.66 -14.00 2.02
C HIS A 215 -18.06 -13.92 3.41
N ALA A 216 -17.45 -12.78 3.73
CA ALA A 216 -17.04 -12.51 5.11
C ALA A 216 -18.27 -12.33 5.98
N LYS A 217 -18.32 -13.06 7.09
CA LYS A 217 -19.46 -13.01 8.02
C LYS A 217 -19.49 -11.70 8.79
N ASP A 218 -18.33 -11.24 9.22
CA ASP A 218 -18.10 -9.96 9.88
C ASP A 218 -16.83 -9.34 9.32
N TRP A 219 -16.97 -8.63 8.20
CA TRP A 219 -15.82 -8.05 7.57
C TRP A 219 -15.26 -6.88 8.38
N LYS A 220 -14.36 -7.19 9.29
CA LYS A 220 -13.43 -6.23 9.87
C LYS A 220 -12.04 -6.77 9.60
N PRO A 221 -11.14 -6.02 8.95
CA PRO A 221 -9.75 -6.42 8.92
C PRO A 221 -9.36 -6.67 10.39
N LEU A 222 -8.84 -7.86 10.69
CA LEU A 222 -8.29 -8.12 12.01
C LEU A 222 -7.27 -7.02 12.23
N ALA A 223 -7.54 -6.15 13.22
CA ALA A 223 -6.63 -5.07 13.54
C ALA A 223 -5.25 -5.69 13.62
N SER A 224 -4.33 -5.23 12.79
CA SER A 224 -2.93 -5.59 12.87
C SER A 224 -2.59 -5.48 14.34
N ALA A 225 -2.24 -6.59 14.97
CA ALA A 225 -1.84 -6.59 16.36
C ALA A 225 -0.69 -5.60 16.45
N ALA A 226 -1.01 -4.41 16.92
CA ALA A 226 -0.05 -3.35 17.17
C ALA A 226 0.98 -3.93 18.14
N ARG A 227 2.20 -4.09 17.68
CA ARG A 227 3.39 -4.32 18.48
C ARG A 227 4.23 -3.06 18.51
#